data_4171e1317b620eb2666c337dca62f049
#
_entry.id   4171e1317b620eb2666c337dca62f049
#
_cell.length_a   1.000
_cell.length_b   1.000
_cell.length_c   1.000
_cell.angle_alpha   90.00
_cell.angle_beta   90.00
_cell.angle_gamma   90.00
#
_symmetry.space_group_name_H-M   'P 1'
#
loop_
_entity.id
_entity.type
_entity.pdbx_description
1 polymer ?
#
loop_
_entity_poly.entity_id
_entity_poly.type
_entity_poly.pdbx_seq_one_letter_code
_entity_poly.pdbx_strand_id
1 'polypeptide(L)'
;MRQIPTKCFESVNFFPKHAIIIGDYVQEKDRGMKELIDLINQFRDERDWRKFHNEKDLAISISLEASELLELFQWKQSEEVVEKSLQEIKEELADVFMYSLMLADNLNLDVEEIIKEKMDINSKKYPVELSKGNNKKYTDLEKK
;
A
#
# COMPACT_ATOMS: atom_id res chain seq x y z
N MET A 1 -28.61 -27.82 19.60
CA MET A 1 -27.31 -28.02 18.90
C MET A 1 -27.59 -28.14 17.42
N ARG A 2 -27.36 -27.08 16.64
CA ARG A 2 -27.43 -27.13 15.18
C ARG A 2 -26.02 -26.94 14.65
N GLN A 3 -25.53 -27.96 13.95
CA GLN A 3 -24.21 -27.96 13.30
C GLN A 3 -24.21 -27.01 12.10
N ILE A 4 -23.23 -26.14 12.02
CA ILE A 4 -22.95 -25.27 10.88
C ILE A 4 -22.10 -26.06 9.91
N PRO A 5 -22.46 -26.18 8.61
CA PRO A 5 -21.62 -26.87 7.64
C PRO A 5 -20.44 -26.00 7.22
N THR A 6 -19.24 -26.51 7.43
CA THR A 6 -17.98 -26.02 6.86
C THR A 6 -18.03 -26.17 5.33
N LYS A 7 -18.26 -25.08 4.59
CA LYS A 7 -17.98 -25.04 3.15
C LYS A 7 -16.51 -24.76 2.94
N CYS A 8 -15.85 -25.72 2.28
CA CYS A 8 -14.50 -25.62 1.75
C CYS A 8 -14.32 -24.37 0.90
N PHE A 9 -13.32 -23.58 1.25
CA PHE A 9 -12.71 -22.63 0.34
C PHE A 9 -11.89 -23.42 -0.68
N GLU A 10 -12.42 -23.57 -1.88
CA GLU A 10 -11.61 -23.99 -3.03
C GLU A 10 -10.65 -22.85 -3.37
N SER A 11 -9.37 -23.12 -3.15
CA SER A 11 -8.25 -22.27 -3.54
C SER A 11 -8.22 -22.15 -5.07
N VAL A 12 -8.56 -20.98 -5.57
CA VAL A 12 -8.31 -20.62 -6.98
C VAL A 12 -6.80 -20.43 -7.14
N ASN A 13 -6.11 -21.47 -7.59
CA ASN A 13 -4.71 -21.43 -8.00
C ASN A 13 -4.60 -20.62 -9.30
N PHE A 14 -4.27 -19.33 -9.19
CA PHE A 14 -4.04 -18.43 -10.32
C PHE A 14 -2.53 -18.15 -10.53
N PHE A 15 -1.70 -19.19 -10.50
CA PHE A 15 -0.29 -19.06 -10.90
C PHE A 15 0.05 -20.07 -12.00
N PRO A 16 0.53 -19.61 -13.16
CA PRO A 16 1.05 -20.54 -14.16
C PRO A 16 2.35 -21.17 -13.65
N LYS A 17 2.37 -22.51 -13.65
CA LYS A 17 3.56 -23.32 -13.34
C LYS A 17 4.57 -23.18 -14.48
N HIS A 18 5.50 -22.25 -14.37
CA HIS A 18 6.77 -22.28 -15.09
C HIS A 18 7.87 -21.84 -14.14
N ALA A 19 8.41 -22.80 -13.42
CA ALA A 19 9.65 -22.63 -12.70
C ALA A 19 10.80 -22.59 -13.72
N ILE A 20 11.42 -21.42 -13.89
CA ILE A 20 12.74 -21.31 -14.51
C ILE A 20 13.76 -21.42 -13.38
N ILE A 21 14.46 -22.54 -13.32
CA ILE A 21 15.62 -22.74 -12.46
C ILE A 21 16.77 -21.97 -13.09
N ILE A 22 17.16 -20.84 -12.52
CA ILE A 22 18.49 -20.26 -12.71
C ILE A 22 19.00 -19.85 -11.33
N GLY A 23 20.10 -20.50 -10.93
CA GLY A 23 20.78 -20.22 -9.67
C GLY A 23 21.29 -18.80 -9.63
N ASP A 24 21.04 -18.18 -8.51
CA ASP A 24 21.91 -17.34 -7.71
C ASP A 24 21.06 -16.72 -6.60
N TYR A 25 21.57 -16.72 -5.39
CA TYR A 25 20.94 -16.16 -4.19
C TYR A 25 20.69 -14.66 -4.33
N VAL A 26 19.63 -14.28 -5.02
CA VAL A 26 19.07 -12.93 -4.94
C VAL A 26 18.16 -12.90 -3.72
N GLN A 27 18.39 -11.95 -2.83
CA GLN A 27 17.76 -11.88 -1.52
C GLN A 27 16.23 -11.92 -1.64
N GLU A 28 15.61 -12.86 -0.95
CA GLU A 28 14.17 -13.12 -0.90
C GLU A 28 13.31 -11.89 -0.54
N LYS A 29 13.93 -10.83 -0.05
CA LYS A 29 13.31 -9.60 0.43
C LYS A 29 12.96 -8.61 -0.70
N ASP A 30 13.73 -8.58 -1.79
CA ASP A 30 13.50 -7.67 -2.94
C ASP A 30 12.47 -8.20 -3.93
N ARG A 31 12.16 -9.49 -3.91
CA ARG A 31 11.21 -10.09 -4.86
C ARG A 31 9.78 -9.60 -4.66
N GLY A 32 9.34 -9.46 -3.42
CA GLY A 32 7.93 -9.20 -3.12
C GLY A 32 7.42 -7.87 -3.68
N MET A 33 8.16 -6.78 -3.51
CA MET A 33 7.73 -5.46 -3.99
C MET A 33 7.82 -5.37 -5.51
N LYS A 34 8.89 -5.86 -6.09
CA LYS A 34 9.06 -5.86 -7.55
C LYS A 34 8.01 -6.74 -8.23
N GLU A 35 7.77 -7.94 -7.75
CA GLU A 35 6.74 -8.83 -8.28
C GLU A 35 5.34 -8.21 -8.21
N LEU A 36 5.04 -7.48 -7.14
CA LEU A 36 3.78 -6.76 -6.99
C LEU A 36 3.65 -5.62 -8.01
N ILE A 37 4.70 -4.83 -8.21
CA ILE A 37 4.73 -3.76 -9.20
C ILE A 37 4.58 -4.35 -10.62
N ASP A 38 5.27 -5.44 -10.92
CA ASP A 38 5.17 -6.13 -12.22
C ASP A 38 3.74 -6.64 -12.46
N LEU A 39 3.06 -7.18 -11.44
CA LEU A 39 1.66 -7.61 -11.54
C LEU A 39 0.70 -6.43 -11.79
N ILE A 40 0.88 -5.32 -11.08
CA ILE A 40 0.10 -4.10 -11.29
C ILE A 40 0.32 -3.54 -12.70
N ASN A 41 1.56 -3.55 -13.16
CA ASN A 41 1.91 -3.11 -14.51
C ASN A 41 1.29 -4.01 -15.59
N GLN A 42 1.35 -5.33 -15.41
CA GLN A 42 0.70 -6.26 -16.31
C GLN A 42 -0.82 -5.98 -16.41
N PHE A 43 -1.49 -5.81 -15.29
CA PHE A 43 -2.92 -5.48 -15.25
C PHE A 43 -3.24 -4.20 -16.03
N ARG A 44 -2.40 -3.16 -15.89
CA ARG A 44 -2.52 -1.87 -16.57
C ARG A 44 -2.26 -1.99 -18.07
N ASP A 45 -1.24 -2.79 -18.46
CA ASP A 45 -0.79 -2.94 -19.85
C ASP A 45 -1.78 -3.77 -20.67
N GLU A 46 -2.34 -4.84 -20.12
CA GLU A 46 -3.40 -5.64 -20.77
C GLU A 46 -4.63 -4.80 -21.14
N ARG A 47 -4.83 -3.66 -20.51
CA ARG A 47 -5.94 -2.70 -20.76
C ARG A 47 -5.54 -1.48 -21.54
N ASP A 48 -4.27 -1.38 -21.96
CA ASP A 48 -3.71 -0.19 -22.62
C ASP A 48 -3.96 1.10 -21.80
N TRP A 49 -3.87 1.01 -20.46
CA TRP A 49 -4.17 2.13 -19.57
C TRP A 49 -2.98 3.04 -19.27
N ARG A 50 -1.74 2.68 -19.64
CA ARG A 50 -0.57 3.56 -19.45
C ARG A 50 -0.77 4.93 -20.05
N LYS A 51 -1.47 5.04 -21.17
CA LYS A 51 -1.76 6.31 -21.86
C LYS A 51 -2.62 7.28 -21.04
N PHE A 52 -3.35 6.77 -20.03
CA PHE A 52 -4.17 7.57 -19.11
C PHE A 52 -3.51 7.78 -17.75
N HIS A 53 -2.47 7.02 -17.43
CA HIS A 53 -1.81 6.99 -16.13
C HIS A 53 -0.48 7.75 -16.16
N ASN A 54 -0.52 9.05 -16.57
CA ASN A 54 0.63 9.93 -16.37
C ASN A 54 0.74 10.35 -14.89
N GLU A 55 1.86 10.97 -14.51
CA GLU A 55 2.21 11.29 -13.13
C GLU A 55 1.17 12.19 -12.43
N LYS A 56 0.62 13.16 -13.18
CA LYS A 56 -0.42 14.07 -12.68
C LYS A 56 -1.72 13.30 -12.41
N ASP A 57 -2.15 12.48 -13.36
CA ASP A 57 -3.42 11.76 -13.25
C ASP A 57 -3.33 10.65 -12.20
N LEU A 58 -2.17 10.01 -12.04
CA LEU A 58 -1.90 9.09 -10.92
C LEU A 58 -1.94 9.81 -9.56
N ALA A 59 -1.37 11.02 -9.45
CA ALA A 59 -1.44 11.80 -8.21
C ALA A 59 -2.88 12.22 -7.87
N ILE A 60 -3.71 12.51 -8.88
CA ILE A 60 -5.14 12.76 -8.71
C ILE A 60 -5.84 11.49 -8.22
N SER A 61 -5.60 10.32 -8.86
CA SER A 61 -6.19 9.05 -8.45
C SER A 61 -5.84 8.70 -7.00
N ILE A 62 -4.57 8.79 -6.60
CA ILE A 62 -4.17 8.59 -5.19
C ILE A 62 -5.00 9.46 -4.23
N SER A 63 -5.26 10.71 -4.61
CA SER A 63 -6.03 11.64 -3.77
C SER A 63 -7.51 11.27 -3.72
N LEU A 64 -8.08 10.76 -4.82
CA LEU A 64 -9.46 10.30 -4.88
C LEU A 64 -9.66 9.06 -4.02
N GLU A 65 -8.86 8.01 -4.20
CA GLU A 65 -8.98 6.78 -3.42
C GLU A 65 -8.72 7.03 -1.92
N ALA A 66 -7.76 7.91 -1.58
CA ALA A 66 -7.57 8.34 -0.20
C ALA A 66 -8.80 9.08 0.37
N SER A 67 -9.58 9.76 -0.47
CA SER A 67 -10.82 10.41 -0.07
C SER A 67 -11.97 9.41 0.06
N GLU A 68 -12.03 8.37 -0.77
CA GLU A 68 -12.99 7.28 -0.63
C GLU A 68 -12.72 6.48 0.64
N LEU A 69 -11.47 6.17 0.94
CA LEU A 69 -11.08 5.60 2.23
C LEU A 69 -11.51 6.50 3.40
N LEU A 70 -11.33 7.82 3.31
CA LEU A 70 -11.74 8.77 4.35
C LEU A 70 -13.28 8.80 4.51
N GLU A 71 -14.04 8.70 3.43
CA GLU A 71 -15.51 8.71 3.45
C GLU A 71 -16.10 7.56 4.27
N LEU A 72 -15.44 6.40 4.30
CA LEU A 72 -15.85 5.27 5.13
C LEU A 72 -15.91 5.64 6.62
N PHE A 73 -15.02 6.53 7.08
CA PHE A 73 -14.92 6.98 8.47
C PHE A 73 -15.71 8.25 8.76
N GLN A 74 -16.21 8.94 7.74
CA GLN A 74 -16.90 10.22 7.93
C GLN A 74 -18.14 10.06 8.84
N TRP A 75 -18.19 10.83 9.91
CA TRP A 75 -19.26 10.86 10.90
C TRP A 75 -19.49 9.54 11.68
N LYS A 76 -18.52 8.65 11.70
CA LYS A 76 -18.58 7.35 12.38
C LYS A 76 -17.44 7.20 13.37
N GLN A 77 -17.59 6.29 14.34
CA GLN A 77 -16.51 5.91 15.23
C GLN A 77 -15.59 4.90 14.53
N SER A 78 -14.28 5.00 14.77
CA SER A 78 -13.27 4.17 14.12
C SER A 78 -13.53 2.68 14.31
N GLU A 79 -13.87 2.28 15.54
CA GLU A 79 -14.12 0.88 15.90
C GLU A 79 -15.32 0.31 15.14
N GLU A 80 -16.38 1.09 14.99
CA GLU A 80 -17.58 0.70 14.24
C GLU A 80 -17.28 0.48 12.77
N VAL A 81 -16.48 1.36 12.15
CA VAL A 81 -16.11 1.25 10.73
C VAL A 81 -15.25 0.02 10.50
N VAL A 82 -14.25 -0.21 11.37
CA VAL A 82 -13.37 -1.38 11.26
C VAL A 82 -14.14 -2.68 11.41
N GLU A 83 -15.15 -2.73 12.30
CA GLU A 83 -15.96 -3.93 12.50
C GLU A 83 -16.89 -4.21 11.32
N LYS A 84 -17.51 -3.16 10.73
CA LYS A 84 -18.59 -3.31 9.73
C LYS A 84 -18.14 -3.20 8.28
N SER A 85 -17.07 -2.44 8.02
CA SER A 85 -16.61 -2.07 6.67
C SER A 85 -15.16 -2.46 6.40
N LEU A 86 -14.67 -3.54 7.03
CA LEU A 86 -13.29 -3.96 6.84
C LEU A 86 -12.97 -4.33 5.38
N GLN A 87 -13.94 -4.83 4.64
CA GLN A 87 -13.72 -5.21 3.25
C GLN A 87 -13.57 -3.97 2.37
N GLU A 88 -14.42 -2.97 2.54
CA GLU A 88 -14.35 -1.70 1.83
C GLU A 88 -13.02 -0.97 2.17
N ILE A 89 -12.62 -0.96 3.44
CA ILE A 89 -11.32 -0.40 3.85
C ILE A 89 -10.15 -1.06 3.10
N LYS A 90 -10.19 -2.39 2.91
CA LYS A 90 -9.13 -3.10 2.18
C LYS A 90 -9.11 -2.72 0.71
N GLU A 91 -10.27 -2.54 0.10
CA GLU A 91 -10.41 -2.19 -1.31
C GLU A 91 -9.85 -0.80 -1.56
N GLU A 92 -10.32 0.21 -0.85
CA GLU A 92 -9.83 1.59 -0.99
C GLU A 92 -8.34 1.74 -0.65
N LEU A 93 -7.88 1.06 0.41
CA LEU A 93 -6.46 1.07 0.77
C LEU A 93 -5.60 0.39 -0.30
N ALA A 94 -6.09 -0.67 -0.94
CA ALA A 94 -5.39 -1.34 -2.03
C ALA A 94 -5.28 -0.41 -3.25
N ASP A 95 -6.33 0.34 -3.60
CA ASP A 95 -6.29 1.28 -4.71
C ASP A 95 -5.32 2.44 -4.46
N VAL A 96 -5.26 3.00 -3.24
CA VAL A 96 -4.23 3.97 -2.85
C VAL A 96 -2.82 3.41 -3.06
N PHE A 97 -2.56 2.16 -2.67
CA PHE A 97 -1.26 1.53 -2.89
C PHE A 97 -0.99 1.28 -4.37
N MET A 98 -1.95 0.77 -5.13
CA MET A 98 -1.77 0.47 -6.56
C MET A 98 -1.40 1.72 -7.34
N TYR A 99 -2.12 2.83 -7.19
CA TYR A 99 -1.79 4.08 -7.88
C TYR A 99 -0.47 4.68 -7.39
N SER A 100 -0.14 4.55 -6.11
CA SER A 100 1.15 5.01 -5.57
C SER A 100 2.33 4.22 -6.15
N LEU A 101 2.20 2.90 -6.30
CA LEU A 101 3.22 2.04 -6.89
C LEU A 101 3.36 2.30 -8.40
N MET A 102 2.25 2.54 -9.13
CA MET A 102 2.29 2.95 -10.53
C MET A 102 3.03 4.29 -10.71
N LEU A 103 2.83 5.25 -9.80
CA LEU A 103 3.51 6.54 -9.84
C LEU A 103 5.01 6.38 -9.56
N ALA A 104 5.38 5.57 -8.58
CA ALA A 104 6.78 5.28 -8.28
C ALA A 104 7.49 4.60 -9.48
N ASP A 105 6.83 3.63 -10.11
CA ASP A 105 7.34 2.95 -11.31
C ASP A 105 7.52 3.91 -12.49
N ASN A 106 6.55 4.76 -12.78
CA ASN A 106 6.66 5.76 -13.85
C ASN A 106 7.85 6.72 -13.65
N LEU A 107 8.17 7.04 -12.39
CA LEU A 107 9.27 7.94 -12.01
C LEU A 107 10.60 7.19 -11.81
N ASN A 108 10.65 5.87 -12.00
CA ASN A 108 11.79 5.00 -11.73
C ASN A 108 12.34 5.16 -10.30
N LEU A 109 11.44 5.26 -9.31
CA LEU A 109 11.79 5.38 -7.91
C LEU A 109 11.81 4.01 -7.25
N ASP A 110 12.86 3.77 -6.44
CA ASP A 110 12.89 2.65 -5.51
C ASP A 110 12.03 2.99 -4.27
N VAL A 111 10.92 2.26 -4.11
CA VAL A 111 9.95 2.52 -3.03
C VAL A 111 10.57 2.27 -1.66
N GLU A 112 11.41 1.27 -1.52
CA GLU A 112 12.08 0.96 -0.25
C GLU A 112 13.08 2.07 0.12
N GLU A 113 13.86 2.55 -0.87
CA GLU A 113 14.82 3.62 -0.69
C GLU A 113 14.15 4.93 -0.25
N ILE A 114 13.14 5.40 -1.01
CA ILE A 114 12.46 6.67 -0.68
C ILE A 114 11.76 6.65 0.68
N ILE A 115 11.24 5.47 1.10
CA ILE A 115 10.64 5.31 2.43
C ILE A 115 11.73 5.39 3.51
N LYS A 116 12.88 4.71 3.35
CA LYS A 116 13.99 4.74 4.29
C LYS A 116 14.55 6.16 4.44
N GLU A 117 14.79 6.85 3.33
CA GLU A 117 15.24 8.25 3.34
C GLU A 117 14.25 9.14 4.10
N LYS A 118 12.95 8.94 3.85
CA LYS A 118 11.92 9.70 4.55
C LYS A 118 11.86 9.40 6.04
N MET A 119 12.07 8.13 6.43
CA MET A 119 12.19 7.74 7.84
C MET A 119 13.38 8.40 8.52
N ASP A 120 14.53 8.49 7.87
CA ASP A 120 15.72 9.17 8.39
C ASP A 120 15.47 10.67 8.60
N ILE A 121 14.80 11.31 7.65
CA ILE A 121 14.39 12.73 7.80
C ILE A 121 13.43 12.89 8.99
N ASN A 122 12.46 12.00 9.12
CA ASN A 122 11.47 12.06 10.20
C ASN A 122 12.11 11.77 11.57
N SER A 123 13.04 10.84 11.66
CA SER A 123 13.77 10.53 12.90
C SER A 123 14.55 11.75 13.43
N LYS A 124 15.09 12.57 12.54
CA LYS A 124 15.73 13.85 12.92
C LYS A 124 14.74 14.91 13.39
N LYS A 125 13.52 14.94 12.80
CA LYS A 125 12.46 15.88 13.19
C LYS A 125 11.76 15.48 14.48
N TYR A 126 11.66 14.16 14.75
CA TYR A 126 10.97 13.57 15.88
C TYR A 126 11.91 12.68 16.71
N PRO A 127 12.88 13.27 17.44
CA PRO A 127 13.76 12.51 18.33
C PRO A 127 12.93 11.72 19.36
N VAL A 128 13.32 10.49 19.63
CA VAL A 128 12.54 9.57 20.51
C VAL A 128 12.30 10.19 21.88
N GLU A 129 13.31 10.87 22.45
CA GLU A 129 13.26 11.48 23.78
C GLU A 129 12.19 12.58 23.90
N LEU A 130 11.86 13.24 22.79
CA LEU A 130 10.88 14.33 22.74
C LEU A 130 9.51 13.88 22.22
N SER A 131 9.48 12.82 21.44
CA SER A 131 8.29 12.42 20.67
C SER A 131 7.54 11.24 21.29
N LYS A 132 8.18 10.45 22.16
CA LYS A 132 7.57 9.26 22.76
C LYS A 132 6.34 9.63 23.61
N GLY A 133 5.18 9.07 23.22
CA GLY A 133 3.91 9.33 23.91
C GLY A 133 3.35 10.75 23.66
N ASN A 134 3.83 11.44 22.63
CA ASN A 134 3.44 12.81 22.30
C ASN A 134 3.10 12.90 20.80
N ASN A 135 1.97 13.50 20.47
CA ASN A 135 1.49 13.71 19.10
C ASN A 135 1.68 15.14 18.58
N LYS A 136 2.47 15.96 19.28
CA LYS A 136 2.78 17.33 18.84
C LYS A 136 3.58 17.31 17.53
N LYS A 137 3.37 18.36 16.73
CA LYS A 137 4.19 18.58 15.54
C LYS A 137 5.64 18.88 15.96
N TYR A 138 6.61 18.50 15.14
CA TYR A 138 8.03 18.69 15.43
C TYR A 138 8.41 20.16 15.73
N THR A 139 7.65 21.14 15.20
CA THR A 139 7.82 22.56 15.48
C THR A 139 7.49 22.93 16.92
N ASP A 140 6.67 22.12 17.58
CA ASP A 140 6.10 22.37 18.90
C ASP A 140 6.73 21.46 19.98
N LEU A 141 7.75 20.67 19.59
CA LEU A 141 8.54 19.86 20.52
C LEU A 141 9.55 20.76 21.23
N GLU A 142 9.39 20.91 22.55
CA GLU A 142 10.34 21.65 23.37
C GLU A 142 11.67 20.90 23.44
N LYS A 143 12.75 21.56 23.05
CA LYS A 143 14.11 21.10 23.36
C LYS A 143 14.34 21.31 24.85
N LYS A 144 14.45 20.23 25.60
CA LYS A 144 14.92 20.27 26.98
C LYS A 144 16.38 20.66 27.05
#